data_811dd16c53bd82bb04b4b092340749eb
#
_entry.id   811dd16c53bd82bb04b4b092340749eb
#
_cell.length_a   1.000
_cell.length_b   1.000
_cell.length_c   1.000
_cell.angle_alpha   90.00
_cell.angle_beta   90.00
_cell.angle_gamma   90.00
#
_symmetry.space_group_name_H-M   'P 1'
#
loop_
_entity.id
_entity.type
_entity.pdbx_description
1 polymer ?
#
loop_
_entity_poly.entity_id
_entity_poly.type
_entity_poly.pdbx_seq_one_letter_code
_entity_poly.pdbx_strand_id
1 'polypeptide(L)'
;MADLRSKLGIASDETMLLSLSRVSYEKNIQAVLAALPSVLEEDDKVRLVVAGDGPYLPDLKSQAKKLGIQDKVVFTGMIAPSETALYYKSADFFISASTSETQGLTYLEALASGTPIIAHGNPYLDNVITDQMFGTLYYHDNDLAGAILEAAIATPEKDETKWADKLYEISAENFGKRVYEYYLDLTISKDFHNDLNGEDS
;
A
#
# COMPACT_ATOMS: atom_id res chain seq x y z
N MET A 1 21.44 5.44 -15.31
CA MET A 1 21.34 4.50 -14.18
C MET A 1 20.59 3.27 -14.64
N ALA A 2 21.04 2.06 -14.29
CA ALA A 2 20.28 0.86 -14.64
C ALA A 2 18.94 0.92 -13.89
N ASP A 3 17.85 0.68 -14.61
CA ASP A 3 16.51 0.62 -14.07
C ASP A 3 16.43 -0.44 -12.96
N LEU A 4 15.74 -0.16 -11.85
CA LEU A 4 15.62 -1.08 -10.72
C LEU A 4 15.01 -2.41 -11.15
N ARG A 5 14.01 -2.38 -12.03
CA ARG A 5 13.35 -3.59 -12.56
C ARG A 5 14.37 -4.52 -13.23
N SER A 6 15.24 -3.98 -14.09
CA SER A 6 16.31 -4.74 -14.72
C SER A 6 17.29 -5.35 -13.72
N LYS A 7 17.63 -4.64 -12.64
CA LYS A 7 18.48 -5.17 -11.56
C LYS A 7 17.83 -6.31 -10.80
N LEU A 8 16.50 -6.28 -10.67
CA LEU A 8 15.71 -7.32 -10.01
C LEU A 8 15.32 -8.47 -10.95
N GLY A 9 15.73 -8.41 -12.23
CA GLY A 9 15.40 -9.42 -13.24
C GLY A 9 13.92 -9.39 -13.65
N ILE A 10 13.28 -8.22 -13.59
CA ILE A 10 11.87 -8.02 -13.96
C ILE A 10 11.82 -7.34 -15.32
N ALA A 11 11.15 -7.95 -16.29
CA ALA A 11 10.98 -7.41 -17.63
C ALA A 11 9.99 -6.23 -17.63
N SER A 12 10.04 -5.43 -18.70
CA SER A 12 9.18 -4.25 -18.83
C SER A 12 7.70 -4.59 -19.04
N ASP A 13 7.41 -5.80 -19.49
CA ASP A 13 6.06 -6.32 -19.74
C ASP A 13 5.55 -7.24 -18.61
N GLU A 14 6.31 -7.38 -17.52
CA GLU A 14 5.88 -8.09 -16.31
C GLU A 14 5.25 -7.12 -15.31
N THR A 15 4.23 -7.55 -14.58
CA THR A 15 3.60 -6.79 -13.51
C THR A 15 4.36 -6.97 -12.20
N MET A 16 4.93 -5.89 -11.68
CA MET A 16 5.69 -5.90 -10.43
C MET A 16 4.80 -5.54 -9.22
N LEU A 17 4.53 -6.51 -8.38
CA LEU A 17 3.93 -6.32 -7.05
C LEU A 17 5.06 -6.07 -6.05
N LEU A 18 4.97 -5.01 -5.25
CA LEU A 18 5.93 -4.68 -4.19
C LEU A 18 5.32 -4.88 -2.82
N SER A 19 5.89 -5.78 -2.01
CA SER A 19 5.67 -5.81 -0.56
C SER A 19 6.90 -5.25 0.14
N LEU A 20 6.77 -4.10 0.81
CA LEU A 20 7.85 -3.39 1.46
C LEU A 20 7.54 -3.20 2.93
N SER A 21 8.22 -3.95 3.80
CA SER A 21 8.03 -3.90 5.25
C SER A 21 9.13 -4.67 5.98
N ARG A 22 9.14 -4.58 7.33
CA ARG A 22 9.79 -5.60 8.14
C ARG A 22 9.16 -6.96 7.85
N VAL A 23 9.99 -7.99 7.59
CA VAL A 23 9.52 -9.34 7.28
C VAL A 23 9.23 -10.09 8.57
N SER A 24 8.01 -9.98 9.05
CA SER A 24 7.50 -10.60 10.26
C SER A 24 6.14 -11.26 10.00
N TYR A 25 5.73 -12.19 10.86
CA TYR A 25 4.52 -12.98 10.66
C TYR A 25 3.25 -12.11 10.55
N GLU A 26 3.16 -11.04 11.35
CA GLU A 26 2.02 -10.11 11.37
C GLU A 26 1.84 -9.30 10.07
N LYS A 27 2.88 -9.20 9.23
CA LYS A 27 2.78 -8.54 7.91
C LYS A 27 2.08 -9.40 6.86
N ASN A 28 1.81 -10.65 7.19
CA ASN A 28 1.00 -11.59 6.43
C ASN A 28 1.43 -11.77 4.96
N ILE A 29 2.74 -11.61 4.68
CA ILE A 29 3.30 -11.83 3.32
C ILE A 29 3.07 -13.27 2.85
N GLN A 30 2.95 -14.21 3.78
CA GLN A 30 2.62 -15.61 3.51
C GLN A 30 1.25 -15.77 2.80
N ALA A 31 0.28 -14.90 3.05
CA ALA A 31 -1.00 -14.92 2.33
C ALA A 31 -0.82 -14.47 0.87
N VAL A 32 0.04 -13.46 0.63
CA VAL A 32 0.38 -13.04 -0.74
C VAL A 32 1.04 -14.18 -1.51
N LEU A 33 2.02 -14.88 -0.89
CA LEU A 33 2.65 -16.05 -1.51
C LEU A 33 1.65 -17.17 -1.77
N ALA A 34 0.68 -17.39 -0.89
CA ALA A 34 -0.34 -18.44 -1.06
C ALA A 34 -1.32 -18.13 -2.20
N ALA A 35 -1.58 -16.86 -2.49
CA ALA A 35 -2.44 -16.44 -3.58
C ALA A 35 -1.76 -16.52 -4.97
N LEU A 36 -0.42 -16.38 -5.02
CA LEU A 36 0.31 -16.29 -6.28
C LEU A 36 0.13 -17.50 -7.23
N PRO A 37 0.08 -18.78 -6.78
CA PRO A 37 -0.14 -19.87 -7.72
C PRO A 37 -1.38 -19.68 -8.59
N SER A 38 -2.52 -19.32 -8.01
CA SER A 38 -3.76 -19.07 -8.75
C SER A 38 -3.65 -17.84 -9.67
N VAL A 39 -2.94 -16.81 -9.25
CA VAL A 39 -2.66 -15.63 -10.09
C VAL A 39 -1.83 -16.03 -11.31
N LEU A 40 -0.78 -16.82 -11.11
CA LEU A 40 0.16 -17.22 -12.16
C LEU A 40 -0.44 -18.23 -13.16
N GLU A 41 -1.52 -18.93 -12.81
CA GLU A 41 -2.31 -19.73 -13.74
C GLU A 41 -3.04 -18.87 -14.78
N GLU A 42 -3.45 -17.65 -14.40
CA GLU A 42 -4.18 -16.71 -15.25
C GLU A 42 -3.25 -15.70 -15.93
N ASP A 43 -2.24 -15.20 -15.21
CA ASP A 43 -1.23 -14.25 -15.69
C ASP A 43 0.17 -14.63 -15.18
N ASP A 44 0.94 -15.27 -16.03
CA ASP A 44 2.30 -15.72 -15.72
C ASP A 44 3.34 -14.59 -15.69
N LYS A 45 2.95 -13.36 -16.04
CA LYS A 45 3.81 -12.17 -16.01
C LYS A 45 3.86 -11.47 -14.66
N VAL A 46 3.08 -11.90 -13.68
CA VAL A 46 3.12 -11.30 -12.34
C VAL A 46 4.40 -11.71 -11.61
N ARG A 47 5.07 -10.73 -11.01
CA ARG A 47 6.28 -10.87 -10.19
C ARG A 47 6.08 -10.23 -8.83
N LEU A 48 6.46 -10.91 -7.76
CA LEU A 48 6.45 -10.36 -6.42
C LEU A 48 7.87 -9.95 -5.99
N VAL A 49 8.03 -8.72 -5.54
CA VAL A 49 9.25 -8.24 -4.86
C VAL A 49 8.94 -8.06 -3.38
N VAL A 50 9.63 -8.80 -2.53
CA VAL A 50 9.59 -8.65 -1.07
C VAL A 50 10.84 -7.88 -0.66
N ALA A 51 10.66 -6.58 -0.38
CA ALA A 51 11.71 -5.68 0.06
C ALA A 51 11.67 -5.50 1.57
N GLY A 52 12.72 -5.90 2.24
CA GLY A 52 12.85 -5.88 3.69
C GLY A 52 13.50 -7.14 4.23
N ASP A 53 13.76 -7.11 5.53
CA ASP A 53 14.37 -8.22 6.25
C ASP A 53 13.63 -8.45 7.58
N GLY A 54 13.80 -9.63 8.15
CA GLY A 54 13.19 -9.97 9.42
C GLY A 54 13.15 -11.47 9.71
N PRO A 55 12.70 -11.83 10.92
CA PRO A 55 12.79 -13.22 11.41
C PRO A 55 11.99 -14.22 10.58
N TYR A 56 10.97 -13.77 9.84
CA TYR A 56 10.09 -14.64 9.05
C TYR A 56 10.55 -14.86 7.60
N LEU A 57 11.65 -14.22 7.17
CA LEU A 57 12.18 -14.34 5.80
C LEU A 57 12.55 -15.78 5.38
N PRO A 58 13.19 -16.62 6.24
CA PRO A 58 13.47 -18.01 5.88
C PRO A 58 12.21 -18.84 5.61
N ASP A 59 11.14 -18.62 6.39
CA ASP A 59 9.87 -19.31 6.21
C ASP A 59 9.20 -18.93 4.90
N LEU A 60 9.19 -17.65 4.53
CA LEU A 60 8.66 -17.18 3.24
C LEU A 60 9.42 -17.78 2.05
N LYS A 61 10.75 -17.83 2.11
CA LYS A 61 11.57 -18.48 1.07
C LYS A 61 11.25 -19.97 0.95
N SER A 62 11.07 -20.65 2.09
CA SER A 62 10.66 -22.06 2.12
C SER A 62 9.26 -22.25 1.54
N GLN A 63 8.32 -21.36 1.86
CA GLN A 63 6.97 -21.39 1.30
C GLN A 63 6.97 -21.18 -0.21
N ALA A 64 7.67 -20.16 -0.72
CA ALA A 64 7.79 -19.92 -2.16
C ALA A 64 8.32 -21.15 -2.92
N LYS A 65 9.33 -21.83 -2.34
CA LYS A 65 9.87 -23.08 -2.90
C LYS A 65 8.85 -24.22 -2.88
N LYS A 66 8.10 -24.38 -1.77
CA LYS A 66 7.06 -25.44 -1.65
C LYS A 66 5.92 -25.22 -2.64
N LEU A 67 5.59 -23.95 -2.93
CA LEU A 67 4.56 -23.57 -3.88
C LEU A 67 5.04 -23.61 -5.34
N GLY A 68 6.34 -23.83 -5.58
CA GLY A 68 6.93 -23.86 -6.92
C GLY A 68 7.02 -22.48 -7.60
N ILE A 69 6.95 -21.40 -6.83
CA ILE A 69 6.92 -20.01 -7.33
C ILE A 69 8.21 -19.22 -7.02
N GLN A 70 9.29 -19.90 -6.59
CA GLN A 70 10.55 -19.25 -6.20
C GLN A 70 11.15 -18.36 -7.30
N ASP A 71 10.93 -18.68 -8.57
CA ASP A 71 11.43 -17.94 -9.73
C ASP A 71 10.55 -16.71 -10.05
N LYS A 72 9.38 -16.60 -9.42
CA LYS A 72 8.44 -15.48 -9.55
C LYS A 72 8.53 -14.49 -8.38
N VAL A 73 9.36 -14.79 -7.36
CA VAL A 73 9.49 -13.98 -6.14
C VAL A 73 10.94 -13.53 -5.93
N VAL A 74 11.15 -12.23 -5.83
CA VAL A 74 12.44 -11.64 -5.52
C VAL A 74 12.47 -11.19 -4.07
N PHE A 75 13.36 -11.75 -3.27
CA PHE A 75 13.62 -11.32 -1.89
C PHE A 75 14.88 -10.46 -1.85
N THR A 76 14.74 -9.15 -1.65
CA THR A 76 15.89 -8.22 -1.71
C THR A 76 16.69 -8.17 -0.41
N GLY A 77 16.10 -8.61 0.71
CA GLY A 77 16.62 -8.26 2.02
C GLY A 77 16.40 -6.79 2.36
N MET A 78 17.13 -6.28 3.34
CA MET A 78 17.02 -4.88 3.76
C MET A 78 17.45 -3.93 2.64
N ILE A 79 16.63 -2.90 2.40
CA ILE A 79 16.97 -1.82 1.47
C ILE A 79 17.31 -0.54 2.24
N ALA A 80 18.09 0.34 1.65
CA ALA A 80 18.40 1.62 2.26
C ALA A 80 17.16 2.55 2.25
N PRO A 81 16.93 3.35 3.29
CA PRO A 81 15.81 4.31 3.31
C PRO A 81 15.78 5.24 2.11
N SER A 82 16.94 5.61 1.56
CA SER A 82 17.07 6.44 0.36
C SER A 82 16.60 5.75 -0.93
N GLU A 83 16.46 4.42 -0.93
CA GLU A 83 16.00 3.64 -2.08
C GLU A 83 14.50 3.37 -2.05
N THR A 84 13.83 3.55 -0.89
CA THR A 84 12.41 3.24 -0.68
C THR A 84 11.52 3.84 -1.77
N ALA A 85 11.66 5.13 -2.06
CA ALA A 85 10.88 5.81 -3.10
C ALA A 85 11.15 5.24 -4.52
N LEU A 86 12.37 4.73 -4.79
CA LEU A 86 12.70 4.11 -6.06
C LEU A 86 11.97 2.76 -6.20
N TYR A 87 11.88 1.97 -5.12
CA TYR A 87 11.15 0.71 -5.13
C TYR A 87 9.66 0.94 -5.40
N TYR A 88 9.01 1.87 -4.69
CA TYR A 88 7.62 2.22 -4.96
C TYR A 88 7.41 2.66 -6.41
N LYS A 89 8.19 3.63 -6.92
CA LYS A 89 8.07 4.13 -8.29
C LYS A 89 8.33 3.10 -9.38
N SER A 90 9.06 2.03 -9.06
CA SER A 90 9.36 0.96 -10.02
C SER A 90 8.29 -0.13 -10.02
N ALA A 91 7.45 -0.19 -9.01
CA ALA A 91 6.36 -1.14 -8.89
C ALA A 91 5.11 -0.67 -9.63
N ASP A 92 4.36 -1.61 -10.18
CA ASP A 92 3.03 -1.36 -10.74
C ASP A 92 2.00 -1.26 -9.62
N PHE A 93 2.17 -2.06 -8.54
CA PHE A 93 1.32 -2.04 -7.36
C PHE A 93 2.14 -2.26 -6.08
N PHE A 94 1.76 -1.56 -5.01
CA PHE A 94 2.15 -1.90 -3.65
C PHE A 94 1.13 -2.87 -3.06
N ILE A 95 1.58 -4.03 -2.54
CA ILE A 95 0.70 -5.05 -1.98
C ILE A 95 0.96 -5.27 -0.50
N SER A 96 -0.12 -5.28 0.30
CA SER A 96 -0.07 -5.58 1.73
C SER A 96 -1.26 -6.42 2.17
N ALA A 97 -0.99 -7.57 2.76
CA ALA A 97 -1.99 -8.44 3.38
C ALA A 97 -2.04 -8.27 4.92
N SER A 98 -1.38 -7.26 5.47
CA SER A 98 -1.37 -6.97 6.90
C SER A 98 -2.75 -6.49 7.37
N THR A 99 -3.27 -7.10 8.43
CA THR A 99 -4.49 -6.68 9.12
C THR A 99 -4.20 -5.79 10.34
N SER A 100 -2.92 -5.54 10.66
CA SER A 100 -2.45 -4.84 11.87
C SER A 100 -1.77 -3.50 11.61
N GLU A 101 -1.92 -2.91 10.41
CA GLU A 101 -1.35 -1.59 10.10
C GLU A 101 -2.09 -0.48 10.85
N THR A 102 -1.45 0.05 11.91
CA THR A 102 -2.05 1.07 12.77
C THR A 102 -1.87 2.50 12.26
N GLN A 103 -0.87 2.79 11.43
CA GLN A 103 -0.54 4.15 10.98
C GLN A 103 -0.58 4.33 9.46
N GLY A 104 -0.63 3.25 8.68
CA GLY A 104 -0.79 3.31 7.23
C GLY A 104 0.33 4.04 6.46
N LEU A 105 1.49 4.32 7.07
CA LEU A 105 2.56 5.11 6.44
C LEU A 105 3.03 4.49 5.12
N THR A 106 3.15 3.18 5.05
CA THR A 106 3.55 2.47 3.83
C THR A 106 2.55 2.67 2.68
N TYR A 107 1.27 2.76 3.00
CA TYR A 107 0.22 3.08 2.01
C TYR A 107 0.35 4.52 1.51
N LEU A 108 0.58 5.46 2.42
CA LEU A 108 0.79 6.87 2.06
C LEU A 108 2.07 7.06 1.24
N GLU A 109 3.15 6.33 1.57
CA GLU A 109 4.41 6.33 0.82
C GLU A 109 4.22 5.79 -0.61
N ALA A 110 3.44 4.71 -0.77
CA ALA A 110 3.09 4.15 -2.07
C ALA A 110 2.33 5.17 -2.91
N LEU A 111 1.24 5.74 -2.39
CA LEU A 111 0.45 6.76 -3.08
C LEU A 111 1.27 8.01 -3.38
N ALA A 112 2.10 8.49 -2.44
CA ALA A 112 3.00 9.62 -2.65
C ALA A 112 4.04 9.37 -3.75
N SER A 113 4.35 8.11 -4.01
CA SER A 113 5.24 7.68 -5.10
C SER A 113 4.53 7.46 -6.43
N GLY A 114 3.20 7.61 -6.46
CA GLY A 114 2.38 7.39 -7.64
C GLY A 114 2.03 5.91 -7.88
N THR A 115 2.14 5.06 -6.85
CA THR A 115 1.94 3.60 -6.92
C THR A 115 0.61 3.23 -6.29
N PRO A 116 -0.32 2.62 -7.04
CA PRO A 116 -1.59 2.15 -6.50
C PRO A 116 -1.40 0.96 -5.56
N ILE A 117 -2.42 0.72 -4.73
CA ILE A 117 -2.34 -0.21 -3.59
C ILE A 117 -3.25 -1.42 -3.82
N ILE A 118 -2.79 -2.62 -3.45
CA ILE A 118 -3.64 -3.80 -3.24
C ILE A 118 -3.54 -4.15 -1.76
N ALA A 119 -4.64 -4.06 -1.02
CA ALA A 119 -4.58 -4.26 0.43
C ALA A 119 -5.85 -4.87 1.01
N HIS A 120 -5.69 -5.49 2.19
CA HIS A 120 -6.84 -5.88 3.01
C HIS A 120 -7.57 -4.61 3.48
N GLY A 121 -8.87 -4.50 3.13
CA GLY A 121 -9.72 -3.35 3.43
C GLY A 121 -9.92 -3.17 4.93
N ASN A 122 -9.99 -1.93 5.34
CA ASN A 122 -10.33 -1.49 6.69
C ASN A 122 -10.90 -0.07 6.63
N PRO A 123 -11.56 0.44 7.70
CA PRO A 123 -12.21 1.75 7.67
C PRO A 123 -11.28 2.92 7.30
N TYR A 124 -9.99 2.82 7.55
CA TYR A 124 -9.01 3.83 7.11
C TYR A 124 -8.80 3.77 5.60
N LEU A 125 -8.52 2.59 5.06
CA LEU A 125 -8.27 2.40 3.63
C LEU A 125 -9.51 2.64 2.78
N ASP A 126 -10.71 2.34 3.28
CA ASP A 126 -11.99 2.63 2.62
C ASP A 126 -12.15 4.13 2.34
N ASN A 127 -11.61 4.98 3.21
CA ASN A 127 -11.60 6.43 3.02
C ASN A 127 -10.44 6.92 2.15
N VAL A 128 -9.33 6.20 2.08
CA VAL A 128 -8.15 6.57 1.30
C VAL A 128 -8.27 6.09 -0.14
N ILE A 129 -8.70 4.84 -0.36
CA ILE A 129 -8.83 4.22 -1.69
C ILE A 129 -10.27 4.40 -2.18
N THR A 130 -10.56 5.58 -2.69
CA THR A 130 -11.91 5.98 -3.14
C THR A 130 -12.14 5.80 -4.65
N ASP A 131 -11.12 5.41 -5.39
CA ASP A 131 -11.16 5.19 -6.84
C ASP A 131 -10.16 4.06 -7.18
N GLN A 132 -10.49 3.21 -8.13
CA GLN A 132 -9.64 2.09 -8.57
C GLN A 132 -8.24 2.52 -9.04
N MET A 133 -8.07 3.77 -9.49
CA MET A 133 -6.75 4.28 -9.85
C MET A 133 -5.80 4.39 -8.65
N PHE A 134 -6.31 4.46 -7.41
CA PHE A 134 -5.50 4.49 -6.18
C PHE A 134 -5.27 3.10 -5.62
N GLY A 135 -6.08 2.11 -6.03
CA GLY A 135 -5.89 0.72 -5.62
C GLY A 135 -7.17 -0.12 -5.57
N THR A 136 -6.97 -1.37 -5.21
CA THR A 136 -8.01 -2.39 -5.02
C THR A 136 -7.98 -2.91 -3.60
N LEU A 137 -9.13 -2.93 -2.94
CA LEU A 137 -9.27 -3.49 -1.59
C LEU A 137 -9.98 -4.85 -1.65
N TYR A 138 -9.51 -5.79 -0.83
CA TYR A 138 -10.17 -7.06 -0.59
C TYR A 138 -10.48 -7.24 0.91
N TYR A 139 -11.47 -8.05 1.27
CA TYR A 139 -11.95 -8.16 2.65
C TYR A 139 -11.86 -9.59 3.21
N HIS A 140 -11.63 -10.58 2.35
CA HIS A 140 -11.44 -11.97 2.76
C HIS A 140 -10.19 -12.52 2.08
N ASP A 141 -9.42 -13.33 2.79
CA ASP A 141 -8.14 -13.86 2.27
C ASP A 141 -8.30 -14.62 0.94
N ASN A 142 -9.45 -15.27 0.72
CA ASN A 142 -9.75 -15.96 -0.53
C ASN A 142 -9.92 -15.01 -1.73
N ASP A 143 -10.16 -13.73 -1.51
CA ASP A 143 -10.38 -12.74 -2.56
C ASP A 143 -9.06 -12.11 -3.04
N LEU A 144 -7.95 -12.35 -2.34
CA LEU A 144 -6.66 -11.72 -2.64
C LEU A 144 -6.16 -12.02 -4.07
N ALA A 145 -6.28 -13.26 -4.53
CA ALA A 145 -5.87 -13.62 -5.89
C ALA A 145 -6.72 -12.87 -6.94
N GLY A 146 -8.04 -12.80 -6.72
CA GLY A 146 -8.96 -12.01 -7.55
C GLY A 146 -8.63 -10.53 -7.57
N ALA A 147 -8.31 -9.94 -6.40
CA ALA A 147 -7.93 -8.53 -6.29
C ALA A 147 -6.62 -8.21 -7.03
N ILE A 148 -5.63 -9.12 -7.01
CA ILE A 148 -4.39 -8.97 -7.78
C ILE A 148 -4.70 -8.99 -9.29
N LEU A 149 -5.50 -9.95 -9.75
CA LEU A 149 -5.86 -10.07 -11.17
C LEU A 149 -6.71 -8.89 -11.65
N GLU A 150 -7.69 -8.45 -10.84
CA GLU A 150 -8.50 -7.27 -11.14
C GLU A 150 -7.61 -6.04 -11.29
N ALA A 151 -6.68 -5.79 -10.36
CA ALA A 151 -5.76 -4.68 -10.42
C ALA A 151 -4.86 -4.73 -11.68
N ALA A 152 -4.31 -5.91 -12.01
CA ALA A 152 -3.45 -6.09 -13.18
C ALA A 152 -4.18 -5.84 -14.51
N ILE A 153 -5.46 -6.24 -14.61
CA ILE A 153 -6.29 -6.05 -15.81
C ILE A 153 -6.83 -4.62 -15.91
N ALA A 154 -7.27 -4.05 -14.79
CA ALA A 154 -7.98 -2.78 -14.78
C ALA A 154 -7.10 -1.59 -15.13
N THR A 155 -5.75 -1.70 -15.03
CA THR A 155 -4.78 -0.59 -15.15
C THR A 155 -5.45 0.72 -15.58
N PRO A 156 -6.15 1.42 -14.68
CA PRO A 156 -6.94 2.59 -15.05
C PRO A 156 -6.01 3.66 -15.60
N GLU A 157 -6.46 4.36 -16.64
CA GLU A 157 -5.72 5.50 -17.15
C GLU A 157 -5.49 6.51 -16.01
N LYS A 158 -4.25 6.88 -15.78
CA LYS A 158 -3.87 7.74 -14.67
C LYS A 158 -4.38 9.17 -14.92
N ASP A 159 -5.41 9.59 -14.20
CA ASP A 159 -5.86 10.97 -14.15
C ASP A 159 -4.93 11.77 -13.22
N GLU A 160 -4.05 12.58 -13.83
CA GLU A 160 -3.06 13.36 -13.08
C GLU A 160 -3.71 14.37 -12.12
N THR A 161 -4.89 14.90 -12.46
CA THR A 161 -5.61 15.86 -11.60
C THR A 161 -6.13 15.16 -10.36
N LYS A 162 -6.84 14.05 -10.51
CA LYS A 162 -7.30 13.25 -9.36
C LYS A 162 -6.14 12.76 -8.50
N TRP A 163 -5.01 12.41 -9.14
CA TRP A 163 -3.83 11.99 -8.38
C TRP A 163 -3.22 13.13 -7.59
N ALA A 164 -3.14 14.34 -8.17
CA ALA A 164 -2.66 15.54 -7.47
C ALA A 164 -3.57 15.90 -6.28
N ASP A 165 -4.89 15.82 -6.46
CA ASP A 165 -5.87 16.04 -5.39
C ASP A 165 -5.69 15.02 -4.25
N LYS A 166 -5.47 13.75 -4.58
CA LYS A 166 -5.18 12.69 -3.59
C LYS A 166 -3.88 12.97 -2.84
N LEU A 167 -2.82 13.38 -3.53
CA LEU A 167 -1.54 13.75 -2.89
C LEU A 167 -1.72 14.91 -1.93
N TYR A 168 -2.51 15.93 -2.29
CA TYR A 168 -2.83 17.01 -1.37
C TYR A 168 -3.63 16.52 -0.16
N GLU A 169 -4.67 15.70 -0.39
CA GLU A 169 -5.50 15.12 0.66
C GLU A 169 -4.67 14.41 1.74
N ILE A 170 -3.68 13.59 1.34
CA ILE A 170 -2.81 12.81 2.24
C ILE A 170 -1.59 13.59 2.74
N SER A 171 -1.40 14.83 2.32
CA SER A 171 -0.22 15.64 2.68
C SER A 171 -0.22 16.06 4.15
N ALA A 172 0.97 16.28 4.70
CA ALA A 172 1.15 16.85 6.04
C ALA A 172 0.57 18.27 6.15
N GLU A 173 0.58 19.03 5.05
CA GLU A 173 0.01 20.37 4.96
C GLU A 173 -1.52 20.32 5.19
N ASN A 174 -2.23 19.47 4.44
CA ASN A 174 -3.67 19.32 4.60
C ASN A 174 -4.05 18.75 5.98
N PHE A 175 -3.27 17.81 6.51
CA PHE A 175 -3.45 17.31 7.87
C PHE A 175 -3.32 18.44 8.89
N GLY A 176 -2.27 19.24 8.81
CA GLY A 176 -2.06 20.39 9.70
C GLY A 176 -3.20 21.41 9.63
N LYS A 177 -3.70 21.71 8.42
CA LYS A 177 -4.85 22.59 8.21
C LYS A 177 -6.12 22.07 8.89
N ARG A 178 -6.46 20.78 8.69
CA ARG A 178 -7.64 20.16 9.32
C ARG A 178 -7.55 20.12 10.83
N VAL A 179 -6.37 19.86 11.39
CA VAL A 179 -6.14 19.91 12.84
C VAL A 179 -6.34 21.33 13.36
N TYR A 180 -5.82 22.35 12.67
CA TYR A 180 -5.99 23.74 13.03
C TYR A 180 -7.46 24.18 13.01
N GLU A 181 -8.20 23.84 11.94
CA GLU A 181 -9.64 24.11 11.81
C GLU A 181 -10.41 23.44 12.95
N TYR A 182 -10.12 22.18 13.27
CA TYR A 182 -10.75 21.48 14.40
C TYR A 182 -10.53 22.20 15.75
N TYR A 183 -9.32 22.70 16.00
CA TYR A 183 -9.05 23.47 17.22
C TYR A 183 -9.77 24.82 17.25
N LEU A 184 -9.88 25.50 16.11
CA LEU A 184 -10.66 26.73 16.01
C LEU A 184 -12.13 26.50 16.34
N ASP A 185 -12.76 25.46 15.77
CA ASP A 185 -14.16 25.11 16.03
C ASP A 185 -14.40 24.81 17.51
N LEU A 186 -13.46 24.09 18.16
CA LEU A 186 -13.55 23.82 19.61
C LEU A 186 -13.43 25.08 20.44
N THR A 187 -12.64 26.06 20.02
CA THR A 187 -12.45 27.35 20.71
C THR A 187 -13.72 28.17 20.60
N ILE A 188 -14.25 28.32 19.39
CA ILE A 188 -15.49 29.06 19.13
C ILE A 188 -16.67 28.43 19.90
N SER A 189 -16.77 27.10 19.93
CA SER A 189 -17.83 26.41 20.68
C SER A 189 -17.74 26.63 22.18
N LYS A 190 -16.56 26.79 22.74
CA LYS A 190 -16.35 27.11 24.18
C LYS A 190 -16.73 28.53 24.51
N ASP A 191 -16.40 29.48 23.64
CA ASP A 191 -16.75 30.90 23.83
C ASP A 191 -18.27 31.07 23.79
N PHE A 192 -18.98 30.41 22.88
CA PHE A 192 -20.44 30.40 22.80
C PHE A 192 -21.12 29.82 24.04
N HIS A 193 -20.54 28.82 24.70
CA HIS A 193 -21.04 28.23 25.93
C HIS A 193 -20.82 29.13 27.16
N ASN A 194 -19.71 29.90 27.15
CA ASN A 194 -19.42 30.83 28.25
C ASN A 194 -20.31 32.07 28.20
N ASP A 195 -20.66 32.55 27.01
CA ASP A 195 -21.53 33.70 26.81
C ASP A 195 -23.02 33.37 27.20
N LEU A 196 -23.44 32.12 26.99
CA LEU A 196 -24.81 31.66 27.38
C LEU A 196 -24.96 31.42 28.90
N ASN A 197 -23.88 31.24 29.64
CA ASN A 197 -23.89 31.01 31.08
C ASN A 197 -23.47 32.25 31.89
N GLY A 198 -23.24 33.39 31.24
CA GLY A 198 -22.75 34.64 31.85
C GLY A 198 -23.81 35.68 32.16
N GLU A 199 -25.09 35.43 31.84
CA GLU A 199 -26.18 36.35 32.14
C GLU A 199 -27.12 35.79 33.25
N ASP A 200 -26.58 35.50 34.42
CA ASP A 200 -27.38 35.42 35.67
C ASP A 200 -26.44 35.60 36.87
N SER A 201 -26.07 36.87 37.15
CA SER A 201 -25.47 37.23 38.43
C SER A 201 -25.92 38.66 38.83
#